data_734cdba28d19f4deba3e078825c138d2
#
_entry.id   734cdba28d19f4deba3e078825c138d2
#
_cell.length_a   1.000
_cell.length_b   1.000
_cell.length_c   1.000
_cell.angle_alpha   90.00
_cell.angle_beta   90.00
_cell.angle_gamma   90.00
#
_symmetry.space_group_name_H-M   'P 1'
#
loop_
_entity.id
_entity.type
_entity.pdbx_description
1 polymer ?
#
loop_
_entity_poly.entity_id
_entity_poly.type
_entity_poly.pdbx_seq_one_letter_code
_entity_poly.pdbx_strand_id
1 'polypeptide(L)'
;MNTGDTAWVLASAALVLFMTVGLAFFYGGLEPRRNVLHMLMMNFFTISIVSIVWSVIGFSLAFGPDVGHGLIGNLHYAALTNMGGVWPGTQVPKLAFMLFQLMFAIITPALITGAVAGRLKFEAWVAFCIGWSLVVYPVIAHWLFDPAGWLYQLGARDFAGGDVVHASAGFAALVMVLLIGPRTVRAKASYPPHNVPLVLLGAGILWFGWFGFNAGSALGANQLASSAFTATQLAAAAATISWALIERAFTGKVTVVGMATAGVVGLATITPASGFVGPMPAILIGALAGVVVFMAERFVLTFKRVDDAFGVVACHGVGGGLGILLLGLFAQYTINPAGLTSTNGARINGLAFGDPGFFGHQVIADLAIVAYVMVATWLLGLMVRSTIGLRVKESEEVSASGLGEAFDLAAYEPWDSVVEGG
;
A
#
# COMPACT_ATOMS: atom_id res chain seq x y z
N MET A 1 -2.21 -23.16 -19.92
CA MET A 1 -3.20 -22.50 -19.04
C MET A 1 -3.69 -23.52 -18.02
N ASN A 2 -3.69 -23.14 -16.72
CA ASN A 2 -4.25 -23.94 -15.64
C ASN A 2 -5.51 -23.25 -15.11
N THR A 3 -6.63 -23.98 -15.03
CA THR A 3 -7.91 -23.40 -14.60
C THR A 3 -7.94 -23.06 -13.11
N GLY A 4 -7.29 -23.87 -12.27
CA GLY A 4 -7.15 -23.60 -10.83
C GLY A 4 -6.33 -22.36 -10.54
N ASP A 5 -5.17 -22.22 -11.20
CA ASP A 5 -4.32 -21.03 -11.07
C ASP A 5 -5.02 -19.78 -11.57
N THR A 6 -5.72 -19.87 -12.71
CA THR A 6 -6.51 -18.76 -13.25
C THR A 6 -7.62 -18.33 -12.29
N ALA A 7 -8.39 -19.30 -11.76
CA ALA A 7 -9.45 -19.01 -10.79
C ALA A 7 -8.90 -18.36 -9.52
N TRP A 8 -7.76 -18.86 -9.02
CA TRP A 8 -7.11 -18.29 -7.84
C TRP A 8 -6.66 -16.85 -8.06
N VAL A 9 -6.02 -16.55 -9.19
CA VAL A 9 -5.54 -15.19 -9.52
C VAL A 9 -6.70 -14.22 -9.70
N LEU A 10 -7.79 -14.63 -10.38
CA LEU A 10 -8.99 -13.79 -10.54
C LEU A 10 -9.70 -13.54 -9.21
N ALA A 11 -9.85 -14.57 -8.36
CA ALA A 11 -10.39 -14.42 -7.01
C ALA A 11 -9.51 -13.51 -6.16
N SER A 12 -8.19 -13.67 -6.24
CA SER A 12 -7.21 -12.82 -5.54
C SER A 12 -7.28 -11.37 -6.01
N ALA A 13 -7.44 -11.12 -7.33
CA ALA A 13 -7.65 -9.77 -7.85
C ALA A 13 -8.92 -9.13 -7.26
N ALA A 14 -10.04 -9.86 -7.19
CA ALA A 14 -11.27 -9.36 -6.58
C ALA A 14 -11.09 -9.08 -5.08
N LEU A 15 -10.37 -9.94 -4.34
CA LEU A 15 -10.04 -9.74 -2.92
C LEU A 15 -9.21 -8.46 -2.72
N VAL A 16 -8.20 -8.20 -3.57
CA VAL A 16 -7.36 -6.99 -3.48
C VAL A 16 -8.14 -5.74 -3.87
N LEU A 17 -9.02 -5.80 -4.88
CA LEU A 17 -9.93 -4.68 -5.16
C LEU A 17 -10.77 -4.32 -3.94
N PHE A 18 -11.30 -5.34 -3.27
CA PHE A 18 -12.11 -5.15 -2.06
C PHE A 18 -11.31 -4.51 -0.92
N MET A 19 -9.98 -4.66 -0.89
CA MET A 19 -9.13 -3.94 0.07
C MET A 19 -9.20 -2.43 -0.10
N THR A 20 -9.28 -1.91 -1.33
CA THR A 20 -9.43 -0.46 -1.55
C THR A 20 -10.75 0.07 -0.98
N VAL A 21 -11.82 -0.71 -1.08
CA VAL A 21 -13.10 -0.44 -0.41
C VAL A 21 -12.93 -0.48 1.11
N GLY A 22 -12.25 -1.50 1.63
CA GLY A 22 -11.93 -1.62 3.07
C GLY A 22 -11.11 -0.43 3.58
N LEU A 23 -10.13 0.03 2.80
CA LEU A 23 -9.31 1.20 3.11
C LEU A 23 -10.15 2.47 3.19
N ALA A 24 -11.07 2.66 2.24
CA ALA A 24 -12.00 3.79 2.25
C ALA A 24 -12.82 3.83 3.56
N PHE A 25 -13.32 2.69 4.03
CA PHE A 25 -14.06 2.61 5.29
C PHE A 25 -13.16 2.72 6.53
N PHE A 26 -11.96 2.14 6.50
CA PHE A 26 -10.98 2.28 7.59
C PHE A 26 -10.63 3.75 7.82
N TYR A 27 -10.23 4.46 6.77
CA TYR A 27 -9.93 5.89 6.83
C TYR A 27 -11.18 6.73 7.08
N GLY A 28 -12.30 6.39 6.44
CA GLY A 28 -13.57 7.06 6.66
C GLY A 28 -14.04 7.00 8.10
N GLY A 29 -13.84 5.88 8.80
CA GLY A 29 -14.14 5.75 10.24
C GLY A 29 -13.23 6.58 11.15
N LEU A 30 -11.96 6.79 10.73
CA LEU A 30 -11.00 7.64 11.44
C LEU A 30 -11.23 9.13 11.22
N GLU A 31 -11.77 9.50 10.05
CA GLU A 31 -12.01 10.89 9.64
C GLU A 31 -13.18 11.51 10.44
N PRO A 32 -13.18 12.82 10.73
CA PRO A 32 -14.39 13.50 11.22
C PRO A 32 -15.57 13.28 10.27
N ARG A 33 -16.78 13.10 10.82
CA ARG A 33 -18.00 12.80 10.05
C ARG A 33 -18.16 13.69 8.80
N ARG A 34 -17.91 14.99 8.94
CA ARG A 34 -18.04 15.99 7.87
C ARG A 34 -17.13 15.77 6.66
N ASN A 35 -16.05 14.97 6.79
CA ASN A 35 -15.09 14.72 5.72
C ASN A 35 -15.17 13.28 5.17
N VAL A 36 -16.04 12.43 5.70
CA VAL A 36 -16.11 11.00 5.35
C VAL A 36 -16.34 10.80 3.86
N LEU A 37 -17.34 11.51 3.29
CA LEU A 37 -17.64 11.37 1.85
C LEU A 37 -16.47 11.81 0.97
N HIS A 38 -15.73 12.84 1.36
CA HIS A 38 -14.52 13.24 0.65
C HIS A 38 -13.48 12.13 0.64
N MET A 39 -13.23 11.49 1.80
CA MET A 39 -12.31 10.36 1.91
C MET A 39 -12.78 9.16 1.07
N LEU A 40 -14.06 8.80 1.15
CA LEU A 40 -14.63 7.73 0.34
C LEU A 40 -14.47 8.03 -1.16
N MET A 41 -14.80 9.26 -1.59
CA MET A 41 -14.70 9.69 -2.99
C MET A 41 -13.27 9.60 -3.50
N MET A 42 -12.27 10.08 -2.75
CA MET A 42 -10.86 9.97 -3.15
C MET A 42 -10.47 8.51 -3.42
N ASN A 43 -10.84 7.59 -2.54
CA ASN A 43 -10.49 6.18 -2.69
C ASN A 43 -11.25 5.48 -3.84
N PHE A 44 -12.57 5.69 -3.93
CA PHE A 44 -13.37 5.09 -5.02
C PHE A 44 -13.00 5.66 -6.39
N PHE A 45 -12.71 6.95 -6.48
CA PHE A 45 -12.30 7.55 -7.75
C PHE A 45 -10.90 7.11 -8.18
N THR A 46 -10.01 6.80 -7.20
CA THR A 46 -8.71 6.17 -7.48
C THR A 46 -8.87 4.84 -8.20
N ILE A 47 -9.85 4.01 -7.81
CA ILE A 47 -10.15 2.76 -8.53
C ILE A 47 -10.39 3.04 -10.02
N SER A 48 -11.23 4.02 -10.33
CA SER A 48 -11.60 4.34 -11.71
C SER A 48 -10.43 4.91 -12.52
N ILE A 49 -9.73 5.91 -11.96
CA ILE A 49 -8.61 6.59 -12.63
C ILE A 49 -7.50 5.59 -12.94
N VAL A 50 -7.04 4.87 -11.92
CA VAL A 50 -5.90 3.97 -12.07
C VAL A 50 -6.23 2.82 -13.01
N SER A 51 -7.48 2.31 -12.99
CA SER A 51 -7.92 1.27 -13.93
C SER A 51 -7.74 1.71 -15.39
N ILE A 52 -8.10 2.94 -15.73
CA ILE A 52 -7.94 3.45 -17.09
C ILE A 52 -6.47 3.72 -17.42
N VAL A 53 -5.74 4.43 -16.54
CA VAL A 53 -4.32 4.74 -16.75
C VAL A 53 -3.49 3.47 -16.92
N TRP A 54 -3.73 2.47 -16.06
CA TRP A 54 -3.04 1.19 -16.10
C TRP A 54 -3.32 0.42 -17.39
N SER A 55 -4.60 0.33 -17.79
CA SER A 55 -4.99 -0.40 -19.00
C SER A 55 -4.49 0.27 -20.28
N VAL A 56 -4.42 1.60 -20.31
CA VAL A 56 -3.96 2.34 -21.50
C VAL A 56 -2.44 2.26 -21.63
N ILE A 57 -1.67 2.43 -20.54
CA ILE A 57 -0.22 2.57 -20.63
C ILE A 57 0.53 1.98 -19.45
N GLY A 58 0.03 2.10 -18.20
CA GLY A 58 0.76 1.78 -16.98
C GLY A 58 1.25 0.33 -16.92
N PHE A 59 0.39 -0.64 -17.32
CA PHE A 59 0.78 -2.04 -17.40
C PHE A 59 1.96 -2.27 -18.34
N SER A 60 1.97 -1.61 -19.48
CA SER A 60 3.05 -1.73 -20.45
C SER A 60 4.36 -1.15 -19.94
N LEU A 61 4.31 -0.02 -19.24
CA LEU A 61 5.50 0.59 -18.62
C LEU A 61 6.08 -0.28 -17.50
N ALA A 62 5.22 -0.98 -16.75
CA ALA A 62 5.65 -1.86 -15.66
C ALA A 62 6.16 -3.22 -16.16
N PHE A 63 5.49 -3.83 -17.12
CA PHE A 63 5.66 -5.25 -17.50
C PHE A 63 5.89 -5.48 -19.01
N GLY A 64 6.04 -4.42 -19.80
CA GLY A 64 6.46 -4.52 -21.18
C GLY A 64 7.93 -4.91 -21.29
N PRO A 65 8.36 -5.41 -22.46
CA PRO A 65 9.79 -5.63 -22.72
C PRO A 65 10.65 -4.44 -22.31
N ASP A 66 11.72 -4.73 -21.58
CA ASP A 66 12.58 -3.69 -20.98
C ASP A 66 13.19 -2.74 -22.03
N VAL A 67 13.22 -1.47 -21.67
CA VAL A 67 13.99 -0.43 -22.36
C VAL A 67 14.74 0.40 -21.30
N GLY A 68 16.01 0.66 -21.53
CA GLY A 68 16.79 1.46 -20.61
C GLY A 68 17.44 0.67 -19.46
N HIS A 69 17.85 -0.58 -19.72
CA HIS A 69 18.66 -1.37 -18.78
C HIS A 69 17.96 -1.64 -17.43
N GLY A 70 16.70 -2.09 -17.47
CA GLY A 70 15.92 -2.45 -16.30
C GLY A 70 15.22 -1.27 -15.62
N LEU A 71 15.13 -0.11 -16.29
CA LEU A 71 14.50 1.08 -15.71
C LEU A 71 13.00 1.15 -15.97
N ILE A 72 12.53 0.70 -17.15
CA ILE A 72 11.12 0.81 -17.54
C ILE A 72 10.80 -0.12 -18.71
N GLY A 73 9.60 -0.66 -18.77
CA GLY A 73 9.07 -1.38 -19.93
C GLY A 73 8.69 -0.45 -21.09
N ASN A 74 8.62 -1.03 -22.29
CA ASN A 74 8.16 -0.32 -23.49
C ASN A 74 6.63 -0.33 -23.64
N LEU A 75 6.12 0.16 -24.78
CA LEU A 75 4.70 0.25 -25.08
C LEU A 75 4.09 -1.00 -25.73
N HIS A 76 4.72 -2.18 -25.61
CA HIS A 76 4.28 -3.43 -26.26
C HIS A 76 2.86 -3.85 -25.85
N TYR A 77 2.48 -3.62 -24.61
CA TYR A 77 1.15 -3.95 -24.06
C TYR A 77 0.23 -2.73 -23.93
N ALA A 78 0.61 -1.58 -24.48
CA ALA A 78 -0.22 -0.37 -24.41
C ALA A 78 -1.62 -0.64 -24.99
N ALA A 79 -2.64 -0.05 -24.39
CA ALA A 79 -4.06 -0.29 -24.71
C ALA A 79 -4.44 -1.78 -24.74
N LEU A 80 -3.76 -2.59 -23.87
CA LEU A 80 -3.94 -4.04 -23.76
C LEU A 80 -3.75 -4.81 -25.08
N THR A 81 -2.87 -4.33 -25.94
CA THR A 81 -2.43 -5.07 -27.12
C THR A 81 -1.56 -6.26 -26.73
N ASN A 82 -1.44 -7.27 -27.59
CA ASN A 82 -0.57 -8.45 -27.39
C ASN A 82 -0.86 -9.27 -26.12
N MET A 83 -2.09 -9.24 -25.62
CA MET A 83 -2.51 -9.91 -24.38
C MET A 83 -2.93 -11.37 -24.55
N GLY A 84 -2.66 -11.99 -25.70
CA GLY A 84 -2.92 -13.41 -25.93
C GLY A 84 -1.94 -14.32 -25.18
N GLY A 85 -2.38 -15.54 -24.81
CA GLY A 85 -1.56 -16.54 -24.16
C GLY A 85 -1.44 -16.38 -22.63
N VAL A 86 -0.41 -17.00 -22.05
CA VAL A 86 -0.12 -16.97 -20.62
C VAL A 86 1.00 -15.98 -20.29
N TRP A 87 1.03 -15.50 -19.05
CA TRP A 87 2.14 -14.70 -18.55
C TRP A 87 3.42 -15.56 -18.44
N PRO A 88 4.57 -15.07 -18.90
CA PRO A 88 5.81 -15.84 -18.86
C PRO A 88 6.12 -16.39 -17.45
N GLY A 89 6.58 -17.63 -17.38
CA GLY A 89 6.88 -18.32 -16.11
C GLY A 89 5.65 -18.78 -15.32
N THR A 90 4.43 -18.58 -15.83
CA THR A 90 3.18 -18.98 -15.17
C THR A 90 2.28 -19.81 -16.08
N GLN A 91 1.17 -20.31 -15.53
CA GLN A 91 0.08 -20.92 -16.29
C GLN A 91 -1.18 -20.03 -16.35
N VAL A 92 -1.04 -18.75 -15.99
CA VAL A 92 -2.11 -17.75 -15.84
C VAL A 92 -2.23 -16.93 -17.14
N PRO A 93 -3.46 -16.70 -17.66
CA PRO A 93 -3.66 -15.80 -18.81
C PRO A 93 -3.08 -14.41 -18.54
N LYS A 94 -2.47 -13.78 -19.58
CA LYS A 94 -1.90 -12.43 -19.46
C LYS A 94 -2.91 -11.40 -18.95
N LEU A 95 -4.17 -11.47 -19.36
CA LEU A 95 -5.23 -10.57 -18.86
C LEU A 95 -5.51 -10.77 -17.37
N ALA A 96 -5.49 -12.00 -16.87
CA ALA A 96 -5.67 -12.27 -15.45
C ALA A 96 -4.49 -11.75 -14.62
N PHE A 97 -3.26 -11.91 -15.11
CA PHE A 97 -2.06 -11.31 -14.51
C PHE A 97 -2.15 -9.77 -14.50
N MET A 98 -2.51 -9.16 -15.62
CA MET A 98 -2.69 -7.71 -15.73
C MET A 98 -3.72 -7.18 -14.74
N LEU A 99 -4.90 -7.85 -14.63
CA LEU A 99 -5.93 -7.48 -13.67
C LEU A 99 -5.45 -7.62 -12.22
N PHE A 100 -4.71 -8.66 -11.89
CA PHE A 100 -4.14 -8.83 -10.57
C PHE A 100 -3.16 -7.69 -10.23
N GLN A 101 -2.23 -7.38 -11.13
CA GLN A 101 -1.28 -6.28 -10.97
C GLN A 101 -1.95 -4.90 -10.93
N LEU A 102 -3.07 -4.72 -11.66
CA LEU A 102 -3.89 -3.51 -11.58
C LEU A 102 -4.34 -3.21 -10.15
N MET A 103 -4.72 -4.25 -9.39
CA MET A 103 -5.22 -4.04 -8.02
C MET A 103 -4.16 -3.44 -7.09
N PHE A 104 -2.90 -3.80 -7.31
CA PHE A 104 -1.76 -3.21 -6.59
C PHE A 104 -1.51 -1.75 -7.03
N ALA A 105 -1.60 -1.49 -8.32
CA ALA A 105 -1.49 -0.13 -8.86
C ALA A 105 -2.59 0.80 -8.32
N ILE A 106 -3.80 0.28 -8.04
CA ILE A 106 -4.92 1.02 -7.45
C ILE A 106 -4.67 1.33 -5.97
N ILE A 107 -4.38 0.30 -5.17
CA ILE A 107 -4.33 0.47 -3.73
C ILE A 107 -3.14 1.32 -3.28
N THR A 108 -2.03 1.29 -4.01
CA THR A 108 -0.81 2.00 -3.63
C THR A 108 -1.02 3.51 -3.48
N PRO A 109 -1.50 4.27 -4.49
CA PRO A 109 -1.82 5.67 -4.29
C PRO A 109 -2.98 5.87 -3.30
N ALA A 110 -3.97 4.97 -3.25
CA ALA A 110 -5.07 5.07 -2.30
C ALA A 110 -4.61 5.15 -0.84
N LEU A 111 -3.52 4.44 -0.47
CA LEU A 111 -2.93 4.52 0.86
C LEU A 111 -2.49 5.95 1.24
N ILE A 112 -2.01 6.74 0.27
CA ILE A 112 -1.50 8.10 0.51
C ILE A 112 -2.61 9.03 1.03
N THR A 113 -3.88 8.78 0.65
CA THR A 113 -5.02 9.63 1.04
C THR A 113 -5.16 9.77 2.55
N GLY A 114 -4.82 8.74 3.32
CA GLY A 114 -4.88 8.74 4.78
C GLY A 114 -3.94 9.77 5.43
N ALA A 115 -2.81 10.07 4.81
CA ALA A 115 -1.86 11.02 5.37
C ALA A 115 -2.30 12.48 5.17
N VAL A 116 -2.99 12.79 4.06
CA VAL A 116 -3.40 14.13 3.66
C VAL A 116 -4.86 14.45 3.97
N ALA A 117 -5.51 13.58 4.74
CA ALA A 117 -6.90 13.64 5.12
C ALA A 117 -7.32 15.01 5.64
N GLY A 118 -8.53 15.43 5.26
CA GLY A 118 -9.18 16.66 5.72
C GLY A 118 -8.63 17.97 5.16
N ARG A 119 -7.67 17.95 4.21
CA ARG A 119 -7.06 19.20 3.70
C ARG A 119 -6.61 19.18 2.24
N LEU A 120 -6.61 18.03 1.57
CA LEU A 120 -6.25 17.94 0.15
C LEU A 120 -7.47 18.28 -0.72
N LYS A 121 -7.28 19.05 -1.80
CA LYS A 121 -8.31 19.27 -2.81
C LYS A 121 -8.54 17.99 -3.62
N PHE A 122 -9.81 17.71 -3.95
CA PHE A 122 -10.15 16.54 -4.76
C PHE A 122 -9.52 16.58 -6.16
N GLU A 123 -9.57 17.73 -6.83
CA GLU A 123 -8.98 17.92 -8.16
C GLU A 123 -7.46 17.75 -8.14
N ALA A 124 -6.81 18.19 -7.07
CA ALA A 124 -5.38 18.00 -6.86
C ALA A 124 -5.06 16.51 -6.67
N TRP A 125 -5.92 15.78 -5.95
CA TRP A 125 -5.81 14.33 -5.80
C TRP A 125 -5.92 13.63 -7.16
N VAL A 126 -6.90 13.99 -7.98
CA VAL A 126 -7.09 13.42 -9.33
C VAL A 126 -5.84 13.62 -10.19
N ALA A 127 -5.33 14.84 -10.29
CA ALA A 127 -4.14 15.14 -11.08
C ALA A 127 -2.89 14.42 -10.55
N PHE A 128 -2.72 14.40 -9.23
CA PHE A 128 -1.63 13.69 -8.57
C PHE A 128 -1.69 12.19 -8.82
N CYS A 129 -2.86 11.59 -8.67
CA CYS A 129 -3.07 10.15 -8.85
C CYS A 129 -2.76 9.70 -10.28
N ILE A 130 -3.20 10.46 -11.30
CA ILE A 130 -2.86 10.21 -12.70
C ILE A 130 -1.34 10.26 -12.90
N GLY A 131 -0.68 11.34 -12.48
CA GLY A 131 0.76 11.52 -12.64
C GLY A 131 1.56 10.46 -11.89
N TRP A 132 1.18 10.12 -10.66
CA TRP A 132 1.86 9.14 -9.82
C TRP A 132 1.74 7.72 -10.40
N SER A 133 0.57 7.38 -10.93
CA SER A 133 0.31 6.10 -11.60
C SER A 133 1.01 5.95 -12.97
N LEU A 134 1.51 7.06 -13.54
CA LEU A 134 2.30 7.05 -14.78
C LEU A 134 3.80 7.08 -14.52
N VAL A 135 4.24 7.88 -13.56
CA VAL A 135 5.68 8.20 -13.40
C VAL A 135 6.30 7.42 -12.25
N VAL A 136 5.55 7.13 -11.18
CA VAL A 136 6.15 6.50 -9.99
C VAL A 136 5.90 5.00 -9.97
N TYR A 137 4.64 4.60 -9.91
CA TYR A 137 4.29 3.19 -9.68
C TYR A 137 4.82 2.24 -10.77
N PRO A 138 4.65 2.49 -12.07
CA PRO A 138 5.11 1.56 -13.10
C PRO A 138 6.63 1.38 -13.09
N VAL A 139 7.38 2.43 -12.77
CA VAL A 139 8.84 2.41 -12.72
C VAL A 139 9.33 1.49 -11.60
N ILE A 140 8.84 1.68 -10.38
CA ILE A 140 9.26 0.84 -9.24
C ILE A 140 8.74 -0.60 -9.36
N ALA A 141 7.55 -0.81 -9.96
CA ALA A 141 7.05 -2.13 -10.28
C ALA A 141 7.93 -2.84 -11.31
N HIS A 142 8.40 -2.14 -12.35
CA HIS A 142 9.36 -2.68 -13.30
C HIS A 142 10.68 -3.05 -12.63
N TRP A 143 11.20 -2.18 -11.75
CA TRP A 143 12.49 -2.41 -11.09
C TRP A 143 12.53 -3.70 -10.27
N LEU A 144 11.43 -4.06 -9.60
CA LEU A 144 11.46 -5.11 -8.57
C LEU A 144 10.50 -6.28 -8.84
N PHE A 145 9.40 -6.08 -9.58
CA PHE A 145 8.47 -7.15 -9.93
C PHE A 145 8.73 -7.77 -11.30
N ASP A 146 9.30 -6.99 -12.25
CA ASP A 146 9.67 -7.55 -13.54
C ASP A 146 11.06 -8.22 -13.47
N PRO A 147 11.21 -9.47 -13.99
CA PRO A 147 12.50 -10.13 -14.01
C PRO A 147 13.60 -9.37 -14.79
N ALA A 148 13.24 -8.47 -15.71
CA ALA A 148 14.18 -7.61 -16.42
C ALA A 148 14.56 -6.34 -15.62
N GLY A 149 13.85 -6.02 -14.54
CA GLY A 149 14.12 -4.86 -13.69
C GLY A 149 15.49 -4.91 -13.03
N TRP A 150 16.16 -3.76 -12.94
CA TRP A 150 17.55 -3.72 -12.46
C TRP A 150 17.74 -4.16 -11.00
N LEU A 151 16.75 -3.91 -10.12
CA LEU A 151 16.82 -4.39 -8.73
C LEU A 151 16.59 -5.90 -8.64
N TYR A 152 15.65 -6.42 -9.46
CA TYR A 152 15.46 -7.87 -9.55
C TYR A 152 16.72 -8.56 -10.07
N GLN A 153 17.37 -7.99 -11.10
CA GLN A 153 18.63 -8.47 -11.67
C GLN A 153 19.79 -8.37 -10.67
N LEU A 154 19.81 -7.32 -9.83
CA LEU A 154 20.77 -7.21 -8.72
C LEU A 154 20.64 -8.36 -7.72
N GLY A 155 19.46 -8.97 -7.63
CA GLY A 155 19.17 -10.07 -6.71
C GLY A 155 18.20 -9.70 -5.59
N ALA A 156 17.70 -8.46 -5.55
CA ALA A 156 16.65 -8.07 -4.58
C ALA A 156 15.32 -8.77 -4.89
N ARG A 157 14.50 -8.96 -3.88
CA ARG A 157 13.18 -9.60 -3.98
C ARG A 157 12.15 -8.84 -3.16
N ASP A 158 10.93 -8.84 -3.66
CA ASP A 158 9.73 -8.36 -2.96
C ASP A 158 8.57 -9.23 -3.41
N PHE A 159 8.01 -10.05 -2.52
CA PHE A 159 7.03 -11.05 -2.93
C PHE A 159 5.70 -10.44 -3.37
N ALA A 160 5.23 -9.45 -2.64
CA ALA A 160 3.90 -8.89 -2.87
C ALA A 160 3.83 -7.36 -2.73
N GLY A 161 4.93 -6.64 -2.50
CA GLY A 161 4.91 -5.17 -2.52
C GLY A 161 5.27 -4.49 -1.20
N GLY A 162 6.28 -5.00 -0.48
CA GLY A 162 6.84 -4.28 0.68
C GLY A 162 7.39 -2.93 0.28
N ASP A 163 8.23 -2.89 -0.74
CA ASP A 163 8.77 -1.67 -1.34
C ASP A 163 7.81 -1.08 -2.35
N VAL A 164 7.34 -1.90 -3.31
CA VAL A 164 6.56 -1.43 -4.46
C VAL A 164 5.22 -0.82 -4.04
N VAL A 165 4.59 -1.30 -2.96
CA VAL A 165 3.30 -0.79 -2.46
C VAL A 165 3.48 0.01 -1.17
N HIS A 166 4.06 -0.61 -0.12
CA HIS A 166 3.98 -0.04 1.21
C HIS A 166 5.02 1.05 1.46
N ALA A 167 6.32 0.77 1.30
CA ALA A 167 7.35 1.79 1.48
C ALA A 167 7.13 2.96 0.51
N SER A 168 6.82 2.68 -0.75
CA SER A 168 6.52 3.70 -1.75
C SER A 168 5.34 4.61 -1.35
N ALA A 169 4.21 4.02 -0.94
CA ALA A 169 3.06 4.81 -0.47
C ALA A 169 3.38 5.62 0.78
N GLY A 170 4.07 5.03 1.77
CA GLY A 170 4.42 5.68 3.02
C GLY A 170 5.38 6.86 2.83
N PHE A 171 6.41 6.72 2.00
CA PHE A 171 7.35 7.82 1.73
C PHE A 171 6.78 8.86 0.75
N ALA A 172 5.92 8.46 -0.20
CA ALA A 172 5.12 9.42 -0.97
C ALA A 172 4.18 10.23 -0.06
N ALA A 173 3.55 9.58 0.92
CA ALA A 173 2.73 10.23 1.93
C ALA A 173 3.53 11.26 2.75
N LEU A 174 4.75 10.92 3.18
CA LEU A 174 5.64 11.85 3.86
C LEU A 174 5.91 13.10 3.02
N VAL A 175 6.23 12.93 1.75
CA VAL A 175 6.46 14.04 0.82
C VAL A 175 5.21 14.91 0.68
N MET A 176 4.05 14.29 0.48
CA MET A 176 2.79 15.03 0.32
C MET A 176 2.40 15.80 1.59
N VAL A 177 2.63 15.22 2.76
CA VAL A 177 2.41 15.89 4.06
C VAL A 177 3.31 17.12 4.21
N LEU A 178 4.58 17.02 3.81
CA LEU A 178 5.52 18.15 3.85
C LEU A 178 5.14 19.26 2.87
N LEU A 179 4.63 18.91 1.69
CA LEU A 179 4.20 19.88 0.67
C LEU A 179 2.89 20.60 1.03
N ILE A 180 1.92 19.88 1.60
CA ILE A 180 0.61 20.45 1.92
C ILE A 180 0.60 21.18 3.28
N GLY A 181 1.49 20.80 4.18
CA GLY A 181 1.60 21.35 5.53
C GLY A 181 0.60 20.76 6.54
N PRO A 182 0.72 21.13 7.82
CA PRO A 182 -0.14 20.64 8.89
C PRO A 182 -1.56 21.19 8.79
N ARG A 183 -2.53 20.42 9.33
CA ARG A 183 -3.94 20.86 9.44
C ARG A 183 -4.05 22.12 10.31
N THR A 184 -4.94 23.03 9.93
CA THR A 184 -5.19 24.30 10.64
C THR A 184 -5.54 24.06 12.12
N VAL A 185 -6.23 22.99 12.45
CA VAL A 185 -6.76 22.69 13.79
C VAL A 185 -5.96 21.63 14.56
N ARG A 186 -4.79 21.20 14.03
CA ARG A 186 -3.94 20.15 14.63
C ARG A 186 -3.65 20.35 16.12
N ALA A 187 -3.46 21.59 16.54
CA ALA A 187 -2.93 21.88 17.88
C ALA A 187 -3.97 21.85 19.00
N LYS A 188 -5.27 21.82 18.71
CA LYS A 188 -6.33 22.07 19.69
C LYS A 188 -7.39 20.98 19.81
N ALA A 189 -7.47 20.09 18.85
CA ALA A 189 -8.49 19.05 18.87
C ALA A 189 -7.85 17.69 18.65
N SER A 190 -7.92 16.85 19.67
CA SER A 190 -8.00 15.41 19.44
C SER A 190 -9.19 15.22 18.47
N TYR A 191 -8.93 14.76 17.26
CA TYR A 191 -9.98 14.28 16.37
C TYR A 191 -10.23 12.82 16.72
N PRO A 192 -11.16 12.52 17.64
CA PRO A 192 -11.49 11.13 17.88
C PRO A 192 -12.10 10.55 16.60
N PRO A 193 -11.82 9.29 16.28
CA PRO A 193 -12.51 8.59 15.21
C PRO A 193 -14.02 8.73 15.40
N HIS A 194 -14.73 9.17 14.35
CA HIS A 194 -16.17 9.35 14.51
C HIS A 194 -16.93 8.03 14.52
N ASN A 195 -16.38 6.97 13.93
CA ASN A 195 -17.04 5.67 13.81
C ASN A 195 -16.05 4.50 13.93
N VAL A 196 -15.76 4.10 15.17
CA VAL A 196 -14.85 2.99 15.46
C VAL A 196 -15.35 1.64 14.89
N PRO A 197 -16.66 1.29 14.90
CA PRO A 197 -17.16 0.13 14.18
C PRO A 197 -16.82 0.12 12.69
N LEU A 198 -16.87 1.27 12.02
CA LEU A 198 -16.49 1.40 10.61
C LEU A 198 -14.98 1.20 10.41
N VAL A 199 -14.14 1.66 11.36
CA VAL A 199 -12.68 1.39 11.35
C VAL A 199 -12.43 -0.12 11.42
N LEU A 200 -13.09 -0.83 12.33
CA LEU A 200 -12.97 -2.29 12.46
C LEU A 200 -13.45 -3.03 11.22
N LEU A 201 -14.58 -2.61 10.65
CA LEU A 201 -15.09 -3.20 9.41
C LEU A 201 -14.07 -3.03 8.29
N GLY A 202 -13.54 -1.82 8.12
CA GLY A 202 -12.51 -1.53 7.13
C GLY A 202 -11.25 -2.36 7.34
N ALA A 203 -10.75 -2.46 8.58
CA ALA A 203 -9.60 -3.29 8.92
C ALA A 203 -9.87 -4.78 8.65
N GLY A 204 -11.07 -5.28 8.96
CA GLY A 204 -11.47 -6.65 8.67
C GLY A 204 -11.50 -6.96 7.16
N ILE A 205 -12.02 -6.04 6.35
CA ILE A 205 -12.01 -6.15 4.89
C ILE A 205 -10.57 -6.13 4.36
N LEU A 206 -9.71 -5.24 4.89
CA LEU A 206 -8.28 -5.20 4.54
C LEU A 206 -7.60 -6.52 4.87
N TRP A 207 -7.80 -7.07 6.07
CA TRP A 207 -7.22 -8.35 6.48
C TRP A 207 -7.67 -9.50 5.58
N PHE A 208 -8.97 -9.59 5.32
CA PHE A 208 -9.54 -10.61 4.43
C PHE A 208 -8.98 -10.52 3.01
N GLY A 209 -8.92 -9.32 2.45
CA GLY A 209 -8.39 -9.08 1.10
C GLY A 209 -6.88 -9.37 1.00
N TRP A 210 -6.15 -9.24 2.12
CA TRP A 210 -4.70 -9.46 2.15
C TRP A 210 -4.31 -10.92 1.90
N PHE A 211 -5.20 -11.85 2.10
CA PHE A 211 -4.97 -13.22 1.66
C PHE A 211 -4.85 -13.32 0.14
N GLY A 212 -5.69 -12.58 -0.61
CA GLY A 212 -5.53 -12.43 -2.04
C GLY A 212 -4.28 -11.64 -2.43
N PHE A 213 -3.96 -10.60 -1.65
CA PHE A 213 -2.79 -9.76 -1.89
C PHE A 213 -1.49 -10.57 -1.83
N ASN A 214 -1.24 -11.26 -0.73
CA ASN A 214 -0.01 -12.02 -0.50
C ASN A 214 -0.05 -13.41 -1.15
N ALA A 215 -1.05 -14.23 -0.88
CA ALA A 215 -1.09 -15.58 -1.42
C ALA A 215 -1.43 -15.61 -2.93
N GLY A 216 -2.14 -14.59 -3.43
CA GLY A 216 -2.35 -14.38 -4.87
C GLY A 216 -1.05 -14.11 -5.63
N SER A 217 -0.06 -13.49 -4.98
CA SER A 217 1.27 -13.22 -5.57
C SER A 217 2.09 -14.48 -5.85
N ALA A 218 1.66 -15.65 -5.37
CA ALA A 218 2.17 -16.93 -5.83
C ALA A 218 1.78 -17.25 -7.28
N LEU A 219 0.86 -16.51 -7.89
CA LEU A 219 0.33 -16.67 -9.24
C LEU A 219 -0.15 -18.10 -9.57
N GLY A 220 -0.60 -18.83 -8.55
CA GLY A 220 -1.10 -20.20 -8.69
C GLY A 220 -1.68 -20.74 -7.39
N ALA A 221 -2.62 -21.69 -7.49
CA ALA A 221 -3.23 -22.41 -6.37
C ALA A 221 -2.32 -23.57 -5.93
N ASN A 222 -1.21 -23.26 -5.25
CA ASN A 222 -0.14 -24.20 -4.96
C ASN A 222 0.36 -24.09 -3.51
N GLN A 223 1.39 -24.87 -3.17
CA GLN A 223 2.01 -24.88 -1.83
C GLN A 223 2.54 -23.50 -1.43
N LEU A 224 3.07 -22.72 -2.37
CA LEU A 224 3.57 -21.37 -2.10
C LEU A 224 2.45 -20.42 -1.69
N ALA A 225 1.28 -20.50 -2.36
CA ALA A 225 0.11 -19.73 -1.97
C ALA A 225 -0.34 -20.08 -0.54
N SER A 226 -0.37 -21.38 -0.19
CA SER A 226 -0.71 -21.83 1.17
C SER A 226 0.30 -21.34 2.21
N SER A 227 1.59 -21.33 1.89
CA SER A 227 2.65 -20.82 2.76
C SER A 227 2.50 -19.30 2.98
N ALA A 228 2.31 -18.53 1.91
CA ALA A 228 2.11 -17.09 1.98
C ALA A 228 0.84 -16.71 2.75
N PHE A 229 -0.26 -17.44 2.57
CA PHE A 229 -1.50 -17.27 3.33
C PHE A 229 -1.25 -17.46 4.83
N THR A 230 -0.55 -18.56 5.19
CA THR A 230 -0.22 -18.87 6.58
C THR A 230 0.69 -17.81 7.20
N ALA A 231 1.75 -17.38 6.51
CA ALA A 231 2.67 -16.33 6.97
C ALA A 231 1.92 -15.01 7.19
N THR A 232 1.01 -14.65 6.30
CA THR A 232 0.17 -13.44 6.37
C THR A 232 -0.69 -13.45 7.64
N GLN A 233 -1.41 -14.54 7.89
CA GLN A 233 -2.27 -14.68 9.08
C GLN A 233 -1.46 -14.59 10.38
N LEU A 234 -0.35 -15.32 10.46
CA LEU A 234 0.44 -15.40 11.69
C LEU A 234 1.14 -14.07 12.02
N ALA A 235 1.67 -13.38 11.01
CA ALA A 235 2.31 -12.09 11.23
C ALA A 235 1.31 -11.01 11.68
N ALA A 236 0.14 -10.94 11.07
CA ALA A 236 -0.90 -10.01 11.48
C ALA A 236 -1.35 -10.25 12.93
N ALA A 237 -1.58 -11.51 13.30
CA ALA A 237 -1.96 -11.89 14.66
C ALA A 237 -0.84 -11.53 15.67
N ALA A 238 0.41 -11.84 15.36
CA ALA A 238 1.56 -11.52 16.22
C ALA A 238 1.75 -10.00 16.39
N ALA A 239 1.59 -9.20 15.32
CA ALA A 239 1.66 -7.75 15.37
C ALA A 239 0.56 -7.17 16.27
N THR A 240 -0.66 -7.68 16.15
CA THR A 240 -1.79 -7.25 16.98
C THR A 240 -1.52 -7.48 18.47
N ILE A 241 -0.98 -8.64 18.82
CA ILE A 241 -0.63 -8.97 20.22
C ILE A 241 0.51 -8.07 20.72
N SER A 242 1.61 -7.96 19.98
CA SER A 242 2.77 -7.18 20.40
C SER A 242 2.47 -5.69 20.50
N TRP A 243 1.67 -5.14 19.58
CA TRP A 243 1.16 -3.77 19.66
C TRP A 243 0.31 -3.56 20.91
N ALA A 244 -0.64 -4.45 21.21
CA ALA A 244 -1.47 -4.35 22.40
C ALA A 244 -0.65 -4.32 23.69
N LEU A 245 0.40 -5.15 23.76
CA LEU A 245 1.30 -5.19 24.91
C LEU A 245 2.08 -3.88 25.08
N ILE A 246 2.65 -3.35 23.99
CA ILE A 246 3.42 -2.11 24.03
C ILE A 246 2.51 -0.88 24.24
N GLU A 247 1.34 -0.82 23.61
CA GLU A 247 0.35 0.23 23.82
C GLU A 247 -0.07 0.30 25.28
N ARG A 248 -0.40 -0.85 25.88
CA ARG A 248 -0.72 -0.94 27.32
C ARG A 248 0.43 -0.46 28.19
N ALA A 249 1.67 -0.83 27.87
CA ALA A 249 2.85 -0.42 28.65
C ALA A 249 3.06 1.11 28.60
N PHE A 250 2.81 1.75 27.46
CA PHE A 250 3.04 3.18 27.27
C PHE A 250 1.86 4.07 27.65
N THR A 251 0.61 3.58 27.50
CA THR A 251 -0.62 4.38 27.67
C THR A 251 -1.53 3.91 28.79
N GLY A 252 -1.23 2.75 29.39
CA GLY A 252 -2.03 2.11 30.44
C GLY A 252 -3.29 1.37 29.93
N LYS A 253 -3.60 1.42 28.64
CA LYS A 253 -4.79 0.79 28.06
C LYS A 253 -4.53 0.28 26.66
N VAL A 254 -5.39 -0.61 26.16
CA VAL A 254 -5.43 -1.09 24.78
C VAL A 254 -6.64 -0.45 24.11
N THR A 255 -6.47 0.05 22.89
CA THR A 255 -7.54 0.70 22.15
C THR A 255 -8.00 -0.17 20.96
N VAL A 256 -9.27 -0.07 20.60
CA VAL A 256 -9.84 -0.78 19.45
C VAL A 256 -9.22 -0.31 18.15
N VAL A 257 -8.96 0.99 18.02
CA VAL A 257 -8.28 1.57 16.85
C VAL A 257 -6.84 1.08 16.77
N GLY A 258 -6.11 1.05 17.89
CA GLY A 258 -4.76 0.49 17.96
C GLY A 258 -4.71 -0.97 17.51
N MET A 259 -5.68 -1.79 17.93
CA MET A 259 -5.79 -3.20 17.48
C MET A 259 -6.04 -3.32 15.99
N ALA A 260 -6.93 -2.49 15.44
CA ALA A 260 -7.22 -2.47 14.00
C ALA A 260 -5.98 -2.05 13.19
N THR A 261 -5.30 -0.99 13.62
CA THR A 261 -4.05 -0.51 13.02
C THR A 261 -2.95 -1.56 13.08
N ALA A 262 -2.78 -2.22 14.23
CA ALA A 262 -1.77 -3.26 14.44
C ALA A 262 -1.93 -4.46 13.49
N GLY A 263 -3.18 -4.86 13.23
CA GLY A 263 -3.45 -5.89 12.21
C GLY A 263 -2.91 -5.47 10.85
N VAL A 264 -3.25 -4.25 10.40
CA VAL A 264 -2.77 -3.70 9.12
C VAL A 264 -1.24 -3.57 9.09
N VAL A 265 -0.61 -3.15 10.19
CA VAL A 265 0.85 -3.07 10.33
C VAL A 265 1.51 -4.43 10.13
N GLY A 266 0.99 -5.48 10.77
CA GLY A 266 1.52 -6.84 10.59
C GLY A 266 1.36 -7.36 9.17
N LEU A 267 0.22 -7.08 8.54
CA LEU A 267 -0.06 -7.42 7.14
C LEU A 267 0.90 -6.70 6.18
N ALA A 268 1.11 -5.40 6.35
CA ALA A 268 2.02 -4.61 5.52
C ALA A 268 3.48 -5.07 5.66
N THR A 269 3.94 -5.31 6.89
CA THR A 269 5.33 -5.69 7.15
C THR A 269 5.67 -7.09 6.67
N ILE A 270 4.74 -8.07 6.74
CA ILE A 270 4.99 -9.42 6.20
C ILE A 270 4.93 -9.48 4.68
N THR A 271 4.28 -8.53 4.02
CA THR A 271 4.01 -8.54 2.59
C THR A 271 5.22 -8.91 1.73
N PRO A 272 6.41 -8.29 1.85
CA PRO A 272 7.56 -8.65 1.02
C PRO A 272 8.09 -10.06 1.30
N ALA A 273 7.92 -10.55 2.51
CA ALA A 273 8.49 -11.80 2.99
C ALA A 273 7.53 -13.00 2.92
N SER A 274 6.22 -12.76 2.72
CA SER A 274 5.17 -13.77 2.90
C SER A 274 5.36 -15.04 2.09
N GLY A 275 5.92 -14.97 0.89
CA GLY A 275 6.24 -16.12 0.03
C GLY A 275 7.70 -16.60 0.13
N PHE A 276 8.48 -16.09 1.10
CA PHE A 276 9.89 -16.41 1.24
C PHE A 276 10.31 -16.86 2.62
N VAL A 277 9.39 -16.83 3.61
CA VAL A 277 9.68 -17.22 4.99
C VAL A 277 8.70 -18.27 5.49
N GLY A 278 9.15 -19.10 6.41
CA GLY A 278 8.29 -20.08 7.09
C GLY A 278 7.43 -19.45 8.19
N PRO A 279 6.54 -20.25 8.84
CA PRO A 279 5.59 -19.76 9.85
C PRO A 279 6.24 -19.10 11.07
N MET A 280 7.35 -19.64 11.58
CA MET A 280 8.01 -19.11 12.78
C MET A 280 8.68 -17.76 12.53
N PRO A 281 9.46 -17.56 11.45
CA PRO A 281 9.91 -16.23 11.08
C PRO A 281 8.77 -15.25 10.82
N ALA A 282 7.63 -15.67 10.26
CA ALA A 282 6.47 -14.81 10.06
C ALA A 282 5.90 -14.27 11.39
N ILE A 283 5.81 -15.11 12.42
CA ILE A 283 5.41 -14.67 13.79
C ILE A 283 6.40 -13.63 14.32
N LEU A 284 7.70 -13.87 14.17
CA LEU A 284 8.73 -12.94 14.64
C LEU A 284 8.66 -11.60 13.89
N ILE A 285 8.51 -11.63 12.55
CA ILE A 285 8.32 -10.43 11.72
C ILE A 285 7.12 -9.62 12.21
N GLY A 286 5.97 -10.28 12.42
CA GLY A 286 4.78 -9.63 12.95
C GLY A 286 4.97 -9.03 14.33
N ALA A 287 5.61 -9.77 15.25
CA ALA A 287 5.88 -9.28 16.60
C ALA A 287 6.80 -8.04 16.60
N LEU A 288 7.84 -8.05 15.76
CA LEU A 288 8.73 -6.90 15.59
C LEU A 288 7.97 -5.72 14.94
N ALA A 289 7.12 -5.97 13.95
CA ALA A 289 6.31 -4.96 13.30
C ALA A 289 5.45 -4.18 14.29
N GLY A 290 4.71 -4.89 15.17
CA GLY A 290 3.85 -4.24 16.16
C GLY A 290 4.61 -3.32 17.10
N VAL A 291 5.81 -3.71 17.54
CA VAL A 291 6.63 -2.89 18.43
C VAL A 291 7.29 -1.72 17.69
N VAL A 292 7.97 -2.01 16.58
CA VAL A 292 8.78 -1.00 15.87
C VAL A 292 7.89 0.07 15.26
N VAL A 293 6.78 -0.31 14.61
CA VAL A 293 5.88 0.65 13.97
C VAL A 293 5.11 1.48 15.01
N PHE A 294 4.70 0.90 16.14
CA PHE A 294 4.15 1.68 17.26
C PHE A 294 5.12 2.77 17.72
N MET A 295 6.39 2.44 17.89
CA MET A 295 7.41 3.43 18.28
C MET A 295 7.67 4.45 17.17
N ALA A 296 7.67 4.02 15.90
CA ALA A 296 7.84 4.90 14.75
C ALA A 296 6.70 5.90 14.64
N GLU A 297 5.45 5.50 14.84
CA GLU A 297 4.30 6.40 14.85
C GLU A 297 4.47 7.50 15.90
N ARG A 298 4.83 7.13 17.13
CA ARG A 298 5.09 8.09 18.21
C ARG A 298 6.25 9.02 17.86
N PHE A 299 7.31 8.50 17.24
CA PHE A 299 8.44 9.31 16.79
C PHE A 299 8.05 10.30 15.70
N VAL A 300 7.30 9.87 14.68
CA VAL A 300 6.80 10.75 13.62
C VAL A 300 5.96 11.90 14.19
N LEU A 301 5.13 11.62 15.19
CA LEU A 301 4.30 12.65 15.86
C LEU A 301 5.12 13.74 16.57
N THR A 302 6.41 13.52 16.88
CA THR A 302 7.28 14.56 17.47
C THR A 302 7.61 15.68 16.48
N PHE A 303 7.55 15.41 15.18
CA PHE A 303 7.85 16.40 14.14
C PHE A 303 6.63 17.28 13.85
N LYS A 304 6.66 18.53 14.30
CA LYS A 304 5.54 19.50 14.14
C LYS A 304 5.14 19.74 12.68
N ARG A 305 6.06 19.59 11.73
CA ARG A 305 5.80 19.78 10.29
C ARG A 305 5.22 18.56 9.61
N VAL A 306 5.30 17.38 10.23
CA VAL A 306 4.77 16.12 9.68
C VAL A 306 3.42 15.88 10.34
N ASP A 307 2.36 16.28 9.67
CA ASP A 307 0.99 16.01 10.12
C ASP A 307 0.39 14.87 9.27
N ASP A 308 0.87 13.68 9.52
CA ASP A 308 0.34 12.42 8.96
C ASP A 308 -0.96 12.07 9.73
N ALA A 309 -2.09 12.21 9.05
CA ALA A 309 -3.39 12.17 9.75
C ALA A 309 -3.70 10.79 10.35
N PHE A 310 -3.36 9.71 9.65
CA PHE A 310 -3.71 8.33 10.07
C PHE A 310 -2.50 7.39 10.15
N GLY A 311 -1.28 7.93 10.31
CA GLY A 311 -0.09 7.12 10.54
C GLY A 311 0.42 6.35 9.31
N VAL A 312 0.14 6.84 8.10
CA VAL A 312 0.53 6.17 6.83
C VAL A 312 2.05 6.04 6.71
N VAL A 313 2.80 7.06 7.13
CA VAL A 313 4.28 7.07 7.10
C VAL A 313 4.84 5.96 7.99
N ALA A 314 4.33 5.83 9.21
CA ALA A 314 4.79 4.78 10.11
C ALA A 314 4.30 3.40 9.67
N CYS A 315 3.00 3.24 9.39
CA CYS A 315 2.40 1.95 9.05
C CYS A 315 2.99 1.37 7.76
N HIS A 316 3.03 2.17 6.69
CA HIS A 316 3.43 1.69 5.37
C HIS A 316 4.89 2.03 5.04
N GLY A 317 5.36 3.24 5.31
CA GLY A 317 6.74 3.63 5.04
C GLY A 317 7.72 2.82 5.90
N VAL A 318 7.62 2.96 7.22
CA VAL A 318 8.49 2.21 8.13
C VAL A 318 8.16 0.72 8.13
N GLY A 319 6.87 0.35 8.13
CA GLY A 319 6.45 -1.05 8.12
C GLY A 319 6.89 -1.80 6.86
N GLY A 320 6.77 -1.19 5.67
CA GLY A 320 7.21 -1.77 4.39
C GLY A 320 8.72 -1.95 4.33
N GLY A 321 9.49 -0.88 4.60
CA GLY A 321 10.96 -0.95 4.65
C GLY A 321 11.48 -1.94 5.69
N LEU A 322 10.89 -1.97 6.90
CA LEU A 322 11.19 -2.99 7.90
C LEU A 322 10.95 -4.41 7.36
N GLY A 323 9.84 -4.60 6.62
CA GLY A 323 9.51 -5.88 6.00
C GLY A 323 10.56 -6.34 5.00
N ILE A 324 11.07 -5.44 4.17
CA ILE A 324 12.16 -5.71 3.22
C ILE A 324 13.46 -6.09 3.94
N LEU A 325 13.82 -5.38 5.00
CA LEU A 325 15.00 -5.71 5.79
C LEU A 325 14.86 -7.07 6.48
N LEU A 326 13.67 -7.37 7.03
CA LEU A 326 13.39 -8.67 7.66
C LEU A 326 13.28 -9.81 6.64
N LEU A 327 12.85 -9.55 5.41
CA LEU A 327 12.99 -10.48 4.30
C LEU A 327 14.47 -10.79 4.03
N GLY A 328 15.31 -9.77 3.92
CA GLY A 328 16.76 -9.92 3.75
C GLY A 328 17.41 -10.73 4.87
N LEU A 329 16.84 -10.68 6.08
CA LEU A 329 17.32 -11.44 7.22
C LEU A 329 16.83 -12.90 7.23
N PHE A 330 15.54 -13.15 6.93
CA PHE A 330 14.87 -14.43 7.21
C PHE A 330 14.46 -15.24 5.98
N ALA A 331 14.77 -14.82 4.75
CA ALA A 331 14.44 -15.57 3.53
C ALA A 331 15.00 -17.00 3.55
N GLN A 332 14.20 -17.96 3.10
CA GLN A 332 14.55 -19.38 3.07
C GLN A 332 14.33 -19.93 1.66
N TYR A 333 15.41 -20.33 0.99
CA TYR A 333 15.38 -20.95 -0.34
C TYR A 333 14.36 -22.09 -0.44
N THR A 334 14.22 -22.90 0.61
CA THR A 334 13.32 -24.06 0.65
C THR A 334 11.83 -23.71 0.58
N ILE A 335 11.45 -22.48 0.91
CA ILE A 335 10.06 -22.01 0.84
C ILE A 335 9.67 -21.67 -0.60
N ASN A 336 10.55 -20.99 -1.33
CA ASN A 336 10.30 -20.57 -2.71
C ASN A 336 11.59 -20.67 -3.54
N PRO A 337 11.94 -21.88 -3.97
CA PRO A 337 13.15 -22.08 -4.78
C PRO A 337 13.16 -21.28 -6.08
N ALA A 338 12.00 -21.14 -6.75
CA ALA A 338 11.89 -20.40 -8.00
C ALA A 338 12.16 -18.91 -7.81
N GLY A 339 11.57 -18.30 -6.78
CA GLY A 339 11.76 -16.88 -6.48
C GLY A 339 13.10 -16.55 -5.82
N LEU A 340 13.74 -17.52 -5.15
CA LEU A 340 15.02 -17.36 -4.47
C LEU A 340 16.18 -18.04 -5.24
N THR A 341 16.09 -18.02 -6.56
CA THR A 341 17.18 -18.35 -7.45
C THR A 341 17.61 -17.06 -8.16
N SER A 342 18.90 -16.75 -8.12
CA SER A 342 19.48 -15.61 -8.82
C SER A 342 19.57 -15.85 -10.33
N THR A 343 19.81 -14.81 -11.10
CA THR A 343 19.92 -14.88 -12.57
C THR A 343 21.06 -15.76 -13.05
N ASN A 344 22.09 -15.97 -12.24
CA ASN A 344 23.19 -16.91 -12.51
C ASN A 344 22.94 -18.33 -11.95
N GLY A 345 21.74 -18.63 -11.44
CA GLY A 345 21.36 -19.93 -10.90
C GLY A 345 21.77 -20.20 -9.45
N ALA A 346 22.38 -19.24 -8.76
CA ALA A 346 22.74 -19.42 -7.35
C ALA A 346 21.53 -19.35 -6.44
N ARG A 347 21.55 -20.14 -5.35
CA ARG A 347 20.52 -20.10 -4.31
C ARG A 347 20.65 -18.84 -3.48
N ILE A 348 19.53 -18.21 -3.19
CA ILE A 348 19.41 -17.02 -2.34
C ILE A 348 18.82 -17.45 -1.00
N ASN A 349 19.41 -16.98 0.09
CA ASN A 349 18.89 -17.11 1.45
C ASN A 349 19.02 -15.78 2.20
N GLY A 350 18.37 -15.67 3.35
CA GLY A 350 18.57 -14.53 4.23
C GLY A 350 19.88 -14.58 4.99
N LEU A 351 20.28 -13.44 5.57
CA LEU A 351 21.48 -13.31 6.40
C LEU A 351 21.52 -14.35 7.53
N ALA A 352 20.39 -14.64 8.18
CA ALA A 352 20.30 -15.65 9.23
C ALA A 352 20.60 -17.07 8.74
N PHE A 353 20.60 -17.29 7.42
CA PHE A 353 20.89 -18.56 6.76
C PHE A 353 22.17 -18.48 5.91
N GLY A 354 23.04 -17.50 6.19
CA GLY A 354 24.40 -17.43 5.66
C GLY A 354 24.59 -16.67 4.36
N ASP A 355 23.62 -15.86 3.91
CA ASP A 355 23.73 -15.04 2.71
C ASP A 355 23.68 -13.52 3.02
N PRO A 356 24.80 -12.91 3.39
CA PRO A 356 24.86 -11.47 3.62
C PRO A 356 24.69 -10.64 2.34
N GLY A 357 24.99 -11.21 1.17
CA GLY A 357 24.82 -10.54 -0.11
C GLY A 357 23.37 -10.20 -0.38
N PHE A 358 22.45 -11.13 -0.13
CA PHE A 358 21.03 -10.88 -0.30
C PHE A 358 20.50 -9.78 0.65
N PHE A 359 20.93 -9.77 1.91
CA PHE A 359 20.57 -8.67 2.82
C PHE A 359 21.06 -7.31 2.29
N GLY A 360 22.29 -7.25 1.77
CA GLY A 360 22.83 -6.05 1.13
C GLY A 360 22.01 -5.60 -0.07
N HIS A 361 21.56 -6.53 -0.93
CA HIS A 361 20.70 -6.21 -2.07
C HIS A 361 19.32 -5.65 -1.65
N GLN A 362 18.74 -6.17 -0.57
CA GLN A 362 17.48 -5.65 0.00
C GLN A 362 17.64 -4.21 0.52
N VAL A 363 18.74 -3.92 1.21
CA VAL A 363 19.05 -2.54 1.67
C VAL A 363 19.20 -1.59 0.47
N ILE A 364 19.90 -2.01 -0.59
CA ILE A 364 20.06 -1.19 -1.80
C ILE A 364 18.70 -0.95 -2.46
N ALA A 365 17.84 -1.97 -2.54
CA ALA A 365 16.53 -1.86 -3.16
C ALA A 365 15.63 -0.89 -2.39
N ASP A 366 15.52 -1.03 -1.07
CA ASP A 366 14.72 -0.14 -0.22
C ASP A 366 15.19 1.32 -0.36
N LEU A 367 16.49 1.57 -0.24
CA LEU A 367 17.04 2.92 -0.37
C LEU A 367 16.81 3.52 -1.77
N ALA A 368 16.98 2.74 -2.82
CA ALA A 368 16.79 3.21 -4.20
C ALA A 368 15.32 3.54 -4.49
N ILE A 369 14.40 2.69 -4.08
CA ILE A 369 12.95 2.90 -4.25
C ILE A 369 12.50 4.11 -3.44
N VAL A 370 12.88 4.19 -2.16
CA VAL A 370 12.54 5.31 -1.30
C VAL A 370 13.06 6.63 -1.88
N ALA A 371 14.33 6.68 -2.31
CA ALA A 371 14.91 7.89 -2.89
C ALA A 371 14.18 8.31 -4.17
N TYR A 372 13.93 7.37 -5.10
CA TYR A 372 13.21 7.66 -6.33
C TYR A 372 11.78 8.15 -6.05
N VAL A 373 11.04 7.43 -5.21
CA VAL A 373 9.66 7.78 -4.85
C VAL A 373 9.58 9.16 -4.23
N MET A 374 10.47 9.48 -3.30
CA MET A 374 10.47 10.79 -2.66
C MET A 374 10.75 11.91 -3.65
N VAL A 375 11.76 11.77 -4.51
CA VAL A 375 12.10 12.78 -5.53
C VAL A 375 10.99 12.93 -6.56
N ALA A 376 10.50 11.84 -7.14
CA ALA A 376 9.46 11.88 -8.16
C ALA A 376 8.13 12.42 -7.60
N THR A 377 7.75 12.01 -6.38
CA THR A 377 6.56 12.53 -5.69
C THR A 377 6.71 14.01 -5.37
N TRP A 378 7.90 14.46 -4.96
CA TRP A 378 8.16 15.87 -4.68
C TRP A 378 7.98 16.72 -5.94
N LEU A 379 8.59 16.32 -7.05
CA LEU A 379 8.47 17.05 -8.32
C LEU A 379 7.02 17.07 -8.83
N LEU A 380 6.34 15.93 -8.79
CA LEU A 380 4.92 15.84 -9.16
C LEU A 380 4.03 16.70 -8.25
N GLY A 381 4.25 16.63 -6.94
CA GLY A 381 3.52 17.41 -5.96
C GLY A 381 3.74 18.93 -6.14
N LEU A 382 4.97 19.36 -6.46
CA LEU A 382 5.25 20.76 -6.81
C LEU A 382 4.51 21.19 -8.09
N MET A 383 4.47 20.34 -9.11
CA MET A 383 3.74 20.60 -10.35
C MET A 383 2.24 20.78 -10.08
N VAL A 384 1.62 19.89 -9.33
CA VAL A 384 0.20 20.01 -8.96
C VAL A 384 -0.04 21.23 -8.08
N ARG A 385 0.86 21.51 -7.14
CA ARG A 385 0.79 22.72 -6.29
C ARG A 385 0.83 24.00 -7.09
N SER A 386 1.67 24.09 -8.13
CA SER A 386 1.84 25.31 -8.94
C SER A 386 0.72 25.53 -9.95
N THR A 387 -0.03 24.48 -10.32
CA THR A 387 -1.11 24.55 -11.32
C THR A 387 -2.49 24.61 -10.68
N ILE A 388 -2.84 23.65 -9.86
CA ILE A 388 -4.18 23.48 -9.24
C ILE A 388 -4.18 24.00 -7.78
N GLY A 389 -3.01 23.93 -7.12
CA GLY A 389 -2.89 24.09 -5.67
C GLY A 389 -3.31 22.81 -4.93
N LEU A 390 -2.55 22.41 -3.91
CA LEU A 390 -2.79 21.15 -3.19
C LEU A 390 -3.90 21.27 -2.16
N ARG A 391 -3.91 22.38 -1.40
CA ARG A 391 -4.71 22.52 -0.18
C ARG A 391 -6.04 23.22 -0.44
N VAL A 392 -7.10 22.76 0.20
CA VAL A 392 -8.37 23.48 0.31
C VAL A 392 -8.20 24.81 1.05
N LYS A 393 -9.16 25.71 0.93
CA LYS A 393 -9.13 26.96 1.70
C LYS A 393 -9.30 26.66 3.19
N GLU A 394 -8.68 27.48 4.04
CA GLU A 394 -8.80 27.32 5.50
C GLU A 394 -10.25 27.37 5.98
N SER A 395 -11.07 28.21 5.37
CA SER A 395 -12.50 28.29 5.66
C SER A 395 -13.26 27.00 5.39
N GLU A 396 -12.88 26.25 4.34
CA GLU A 396 -13.46 24.95 3.99
C GLU A 396 -12.99 23.86 4.96
N GLU A 397 -11.68 23.87 5.32
CA GLU A 397 -11.09 22.91 6.26
C GLU A 397 -11.75 22.97 7.65
N VAL A 398 -12.13 24.16 8.11
CA VAL A 398 -12.72 24.36 9.44
C VAL A 398 -14.24 24.48 9.43
N SER A 399 -14.89 24.43 8.27
CA SER A 399 -16.32 24.58 8.15
C SER A 399 -17.09 23.45 8.88
N ALA A 400 -18.30 23.71 9.30
CA ALA A 400 -19.15 22.73 9.97
C ALA A 400 -19.53 21.58 9.03
N SER A 401 -19.77 21.87 7.74
CA SER A 401 -20.07 20.89 6.70
C SER A 401 -18.85 20.15 6.19
N GLY A 402 -17.65 20.70 6.39
CA GLY A 402 -16.37 20.09 5.98
C GLY A 402 -16.25 19.95 4.45
N LEU A 403 -15.46 18.96 4.02
CA LEU A 403 -15.17 18.69 2.61
C LEU A 403 -16.18 17.72 1.96
N GLY A 404 -17.03 17.07 2.75
CA GLY A 404 -17.97 16.07 2.23
C GLY A 404 -19.19 16.69 1.55
N GLU A 405 -19.57 17.91 1.93
CA GLU A 405 -20.73 18.63 1.41
C GLU A 405 -20.72 18.78 -0.12
N ALA A 406 -19.51 18.95 -0.69
CA ALA A 406 -19.36 19.09 -2.14
C ALA A 406 -19.78 17.86 -2.95
N PHE A 407 -19.88 16.67 -2.31
CA PHE A 407 -20.21 15.41 -2.98
C PHE A 407 -21.65 14.96 -2.79
N ASP A 408 -22.20 15.24 -1.62
CA ASP A 408 -23.60 14.93 -1.34
C ASP A 408 -24.10 15.84 -0.20
N LEU A 409 -24.70 16.95 -0.55
CA LEU A 409 -25.21 17.93 0.38
C LEU A 409 -26.27 17.31 1.31
N ALA A 410 -27.19 16.51 0.76
CA ALA A 410 -28.30 15.89 1.50
C ALA A 410 -27.80 14.92 2.61
N ALA A 411 -26.61 14.35 2.47
CA ALA A 411 -26.04 13.47 3.50
C ALA A 411 -25.66 14.20 4.80
N TYR A 412 -25.57 15.53 4.76
CA TYR A 412 -25.16 16.38 5.89
C TYR A 412 -26.28 17.29 6.39
N GLU A 413 -27.40 17.36 5.68
CA GLU A 413 -28.58 18.09 6.15
C GLU A 413 -29.22 17.36 7.33
N PRO A 414 -29.71 18.10 8.36
CA PRO A 414 -30.52 17.52 9.42
C PRO A 414 -31.76 16.84 8.80
N TRP A 415 -32.07 15.63 9.25
CA TRP A 415 -33.24 14.88 8.77
C TRP A 415 -34.55 15.69 8.84
N ASP A 416 -34.66 16.54 9.85
CA ASP A 416 -35.85 17.36 10.09
C ASP A 416 -36.02 18.45 9.02
N SER A 417 -34.95 18.94 8.38
CA SER A 417 -35.01 19.94 7.30
C SER A 417 -35.55 19.37 5.98
N VAL A 418 -35.42 18.04 5.78
CA VAL A 418 -35.93 17.35 4.58
C VAL A 418 -37.44 17.12 4.65
N VAL A 419 -38.01 17.08 5.83
CA VAL A 419 -39.45 16.79 6.04
C VAL A 419 -40.34 18.05 5.96
N GLU A 420 -39.76 19.25 6.17
CA GLU A 420 -40.52 20.53 6.10
C GLU A 420 -40.62 21.11 4.67
N GLY A 421 -39.96 20.55 3.67
CA GLY A 421 -39.97 21.02 2.27
C GLY A 421 -40.80 20.19 1.29
N GLY A 422 -41.65 19.25 1.78
CA GLY A 422 -42.51 18.38 0.99
C GLY A 422 -43.96 18.82 0.96
#